data_b7a72ce6803239d5d1a45c3150fee209
#
_entry.id   b7a72ce6803239d5d1a45c3150fee209
#
_cell.length_a   1.000
_cell.length_b   1.000
_cell.length_c   1.000
_cell.angle_alpha   90.00
_cell.angle_beta   90.00
_cell.angle_gamma   90.00
#
_symmetry.space_group_name_H-M   'P 1'
#
loop_
_entity.id
_entity.type
_entity.pdbx_description
1 polymer ?
#
loop_
_entity_poly.entity_id
_entity_poly.type
_entity_poly.pdbx_seq_one_letter_code
_entity_poly.pdbx_strand_id
1 'polypeptide(L)'
;MAELIIVKLSHYSAPCTGGKEIILLCDRVAKDDIQVRFVQENQQKQSGIIWEAYGDFLANDVHKQVAISLRTPKYFDETISQPVTVNIQLRRPSDGCLSLPRSFQITPRELDPDGLVRKRHKRLK
;
A
#
# COMPACT_ATOMS: atom_id res chain seq x y z
N MET A 1 -19.34 -16.06 6.61
CA MET A 1 -18.81 -15.02 5.73
C MET A 1 -17.42 -15.40 5.27
N ALA A 2 -17.09 -15.04 4.05
CA ALA A 2 -15.80 -15.40 3.49
C ALA A 2 -14.67 -14.64 4.18
N GLU A 3 -13.60 -15.35 4.43
CA GLU A 3 -12.40 -14.78 5.02
C GLU A 3 -11.67 -13.96 3.96
N LEU A 4 -11.10 -12.81 4.38
CA LEU A 4 -10.30 -11.98 3.47
C LEU A 4 -8.88 -12.53 3.43
N ILE A 5 -8.37 -12.82 2.24
CA ILE A 5 -7.05 -13.42 2.08
C ILE A 5 -6.30 -12.71 0.96
N ILE A 6 -5.13 -12.18 1.29
CA ILE A 6 -4.21 -11.65 0.29
C ILE A 6 -3.36 -12.81 -0.22
N VAL A 7 -3.45 -13.07 -1.52
CA VAL A 7 -2.68 -14.16 -2.13
C VAL A 7 -1.28 -13.69 -2.50
N LYS A 8 -1.19 -12.51 -3.16
CA LYS A 8 0.09 -12.04 -3.65
C LYS A 8 0.02 -10.56 -3.94
N LEU A 9 1.17 -9.89 -3.83
CA LEU A 9 1.32 -8.50 -4.22
C LEU A 9 2.29 -8.43 -5.40
N SER A 10 2.01 -7.53 -6.35
CA SER A 10 2.91 -7.33 -7.48
C SER A 10 4.20 -6.64 -7.06
N HIS A 11 4.13 -5.83 -6.00
CA HIS A 11 5.28 -5.10 -5.46
C HIS A 11 5.19 -5.12 -3.95
N TYR A 12 6.36 -5.08 -3.31
CA TYR A 12 6.44 -5.10 -1.85
C TYR A 12 7.00 -3.81 -1.28
N SER A 13 7.12 -2.78 -2.11
CA SER A 13 7.62 -1.48 -1.67
C SER A 13 7.07 -0.38 -2.56
N ALA A 14 7.03 0.82 -2.00
CA ALA A 14 6.59 2.02 -2.71
C ALA A 14 7.23 3.24 -2.06
N PRO A 15 7.43 4.33 -2.82
CA PRO A 15 8.01 5.53 -2.24
C PRO A 15 7.03 6.21 -1.27
N CYS A 16 7.58 6.94 -0.33
CA CYS A 16 6.78 7.64 0.67
C CYS A 16 5.91 8.75 0.07
N THR A 17 6.20 9.14 -1.16
CA THR A 17 5.37 10.13 -1.86
C THR A 17 4.05 9.54 -2.34
N GLY A 18 3.92 8.22 -2.36
CA GLY A 18 2.69 7.58 -2.78
C GLY A 18 2.49 7.56 -4.28
N GLY A 19 1.33 7.10 -4.70
CA GLY A 19 0.93 7.16 -6.10
C GLY A 19 1.48 6.05 -6.98
N LYS A 20 2.19 5.08 -6.41
CA LYS A 20 2.69 3.96 -7.20
C LYS A 20 1.57 2.96 -7.43
N GLU A 21 1.42 2.53 -8.67
CA GLU A 21 0.41 1.53 -8.99
C GLU A 21 0.92 0.14 -8.67
N ILE A 22 0.16 -0.59 -7.88
CA ILE A 22 0.46 -1.98 -7.56
C ILE A 22 -0.80 -2.81 -7.74
N ILE A 23 -0.61 -4.11 -7.89
CA ILE A 23 -1.72 -5.05 -8.05
C ILE A 23 -1.69 -6.03 -6.87
N LEU A 24 -2.85 -6.20 -6.26
CA LEU A 24 -3.03 -7.13 -5.14
C LEU A 24 -3.93 -8.26 -5.60
N LEU A 25 -3.46 -9.49 -5.48
CA LEU A 25 -4.27 -10.67 -5.76
C LEU A 25 -4.83 -11.20 -4.46
N CYS A 26 -6.09 -11.58 -4.49
CA CYS A 26 -6.79 -11.98 -3.27
C CYS A 26 -7.84 -13.04 -3.59
N ASP A 27 -8.37 -13.67 -2.54
CA ASP A 27 -9.58 -14.44 -2.69
C ASP A 27 -10.74 -13.50 -2.96
N ARG A 28 -11.82 -14.07 -3.48
CA ARG A 28 -12.95 -13.30 -4.00
C ARG A 28 -13.44 -12.25 -3.01
N VAL A 29 -13.57 -11.02 -3.50
CA VAL A 29 -14.09 -9.89 -2.73
C VAL A 29 -15.18 -9.19 -3.53
N ALA A 30 -16.05 -8.45 -2.83
CA ALA A 30 -17.06 -7.63 -3.49
C ALA A 30 -16.43 -6.29 -3.86
N LYS A 31 -16.55 -5.90 -5.14
CA LYS A 31 -15.85 -4.72 -5.65
C LYS A 31 -16.27 -3.42 -4.97
N ASP A 32 -17.45 -3.38 -4.41
CA ASP A 32 -17.99 -2.19 -3.75
C ASP A 32 -17.95 -2.31 -2.23
N ASP A 33 -17.29 -3.33 -1.69
CA ASP A 33 -17.21 -3.55 -0.24
C ASP A 33 -15.83 -4.07 0.14
N ILE A 34 -14.80 -3.39 -0.36
CA ILE A 34 -13.42 -3.78 -0.08
C ILE A 34 -12.53 -2.55 -0.08
N GLN A 35 -11.58 -2.53 0.85
CA GLN A 35 -10.57 -1.49 0.96
C GLN A 35 -9.21 -2.15 1.16
N VAL A 36 -8.16 -1.45 0.75
CA VAL A 36 -6.78 -1.89 1.01
C VAL A 36 -6.19 -0.93 2.03
N ARG A 37 -5.90 -1.45 3.21
CA ARG A 37 -5.46 -0.66 4.36
C ARG A 37 -3.95 -0.77 4.50
N PHE A 38 -3.28 0.37 4.61
CA PHE A 38 -1.86 0.45 4.93
C PHE A 38 -1.76 0.97 6.35
N VAL A 39 -1.04 0.26 7.21
CA VAL A 39 -0.96 0.63 8.63
C VAL A 39 0.45 0.41 9.15
N GLN A 40 0.93 1.38 9.93
CA GLN A 40 2.18 1.27 10.65
C GLN A 40 1.85 1.26 12.13
N GLU A 41 2.23 0.20 12.82
CA GLU A 41 1.96 0.04 14.23
C GLU A 41 3.24 0.23 15.04
N ASN A 42 3.09 0.85 16.21
CA ASN A 42 4.20 1.00 17.15
C ASN A 42 4.25 -0.24 18.03
N GLN A 43 5.24 -1.08 17.81
CA GLN A 43 5.33 -2.34 18.53
C GLN A 43 5.69 -2.17 20.02
N GLN A 44 6.12 -0.98 20.42
CA GLN A 44 6.48 -0.71 21.79
C GLN A 44 5.30 -0.25 22.63
N LYS A 45 4.20 0.10 22.00
CA LYS A 45 2.98 0.53 22.69
C LYS A 45 1.85 -0.41 22.33
N GLN A 46 0.98 -0.68 23.29
CA GLN A 46 -0.02 -1.71 23.13
C GLN A 46 -1.10 -1.41 22.11
N SER A 47 -1.32 -0.17 21.77
CA SER A 47 -2.36 0.18 20.80
C SER A 47 -1.92 1.32 19.91
N GLY A 48 -0.62 1.39 19.68
CA GLY A 48 -0.07 2.53 18.96
C GLY A 48 -0.13 2.36 17.47
N ILE A 49 -1.16 2.91 16.82
CA ILE A 49 -1.13 3.07 15.37
C ILE A 49 -0.41 4.38 15.10
N ILE A 50 0.73 4.29 14.42
CA ILE A 50 1.51 5.47 14.06
C ILE A 50 0.90 6.14 12.83
N TRP A 51 0.45 5.32 11.89
CA TRP A 51 -0.05 5.83 10.60
C TRP A 51 -1.00 4.81 10.01
N GLU A 52 -2.05 5.31 9.38
CA GLU A 52 -3.02 4.48 8.69
C GLU A 52 -3.51 5.24 7.46
N ALA A 53 -3.58 4.56 6.34
CA ALA A 53 -4.10 5.14 5.11
C ALA A 53 -4.65 4.04 4.23
N TYR A 54 -5.33 4.42 3.16
CA TYR A 54 -5.96 3.46 2.28
C TYR A 54 -5.47 3.66 0.86
N GLY A 55 -5.27 2.54 0.15
CA GLY A 55 -4.93 2.59 -1.25
C GLY A 55 -6.05 3.22 -2.06
N ASP A 56 -5.68 3.87 -3.14
CA ASP A 56 -6.63 4.59 -3.99
C ASP A 56 -7.01 3.73 -5.18
N PHE A 57 -8.30 3.39 -5.28
CA PHE A 57 -8.83 2.63 -6.41
C PHE A 57 -10.33 2.78 -6.45
N LEU A 58 -10.88 2.53 -7.64
CA LEU A 58 -12.33 2.55 -7.85
C LEU A 58 -12.84 1.12 -8.00
N ALA A 59 -14.17 0.96 -7.94
CA ALA A 59 -14.76 -0.36 -8.09
C ALA A 59 -14.35 -1.02 -9.41
N ASN A 60 -14.16 -0.22 -10.46
CA ASN A 60 -13.74 -0.75 -11.76
C ASN A 60 -12.31 -1.27 -11.77
N ASP A 61 -11.54 -0.96 -10.75
CA ASP A 61 -10.16 -1.45 -10.63
C ASP A 61 -10.10 -2.80 -9.94
N VAL A 62 -11.24 -3.35 -9.54
CA VAL A 62 -11.34 -4.69 -8.98
C VAL A 62 -11.71 -5.63 -10.12
N HIS A 63 -10.75 -6.48 -10.52
CA HIS A 63 -10.92 -7.32 -11.69
C HIS A 63 -11.35 -8.72 -11.28
N LYS A 64 -12.52 -9.13 -11.76
CA LYS A 64 -13.06 -10.47 -11.52
C LYS A 64 -13.09 -10.84 -10.04
N GLN A 65 -13.15 -9.83 -9.17
CA GLN A 65 -13.26 -10.00 -7.71
C GLN A 65 -12.01 -10.63 -7.07
N VAL A 66 -10.91 -10.83 -7.82
CA VAL A 66 -9.71 -11.46 -7.29
C VAL A 66 -8.44 -10.64 -7.48
N ALA A 67 -8.52 -9.49 -8.14
CA ALA A 67 -7.36 -8.64 -8.35
C ALA A 67 -7.78 -7.19 -8.18
N ILE A 68 -6.98 -6.43 -7.45
CA ILE A 68 -7.22 -5.00 -7.22
C ILE A 68 -6.01 -4.23 -7.73
N SER A 69 -6.26 -3.32 -8.66
CA SER A 69 -5.24 -2.37 -9.12
C SER A 69 -5.41 -1.09 -8.32
N LEU A 70 -4.39 -0.71 -7.57
CA LEU A 70 -4.51 0.43 -6.65
C LEU A 70 -3.25 1.28 -6.70
N ARG A 71 -3.39 2.53 -6.26
CA ARG A 71 -2.25 3.42 -6.07
C ARG A 71 -1.96 3.51 -4.59
N THR A 72 -0.66 3.47 -4.25
CA THR A 72 -0.25 3.51 -2.84
C THR A 72 -0.54 4.87 -2.26
N PRO A 73 -0.88 4.93 -0.95
CA PRO A 73 -1.14 6.20 -0.28
C PRO A 73 0.16 6.93 0.03
N LYS A 74 0.03 8.23 0.25
CA LYS A 74 1.15 9.06 0.66
C LYS A 74 1.43 8.81 2.14
N TYR A 75 2.70 8.60 2.47
CA TYR A 75 3.11 8.44 3.86
C TYR A 75 3.11 9.81 4.55
N PHE A 76 2.89 9.84 5.86
CA PHE A 76 2.77 11.11 6.56
C PHE A 76 4.10 11.86 6.67
N ASP A 77 5.22 11.16 6.50
CA ASP A 77 6.55 11.78 6.61
C ASP A 77 7.33 11.46 5.34
N GLU A 78 7.52 12.47 4.49
CA GLU A 78 8.25 12.28 3.24
C GLU A 78 9.74 12.53 3.38
N THR A 79 10.20 12.77 4.62
CA THR A 79 11.61 13.05 4.87
C THR A 79 12.38 11.85 5.40
N ILE A 80 11.77 10.67 5.39
CA ILE A 80 12.44 9.47 5.89
C ILE A 80 13.69 9.20 5.07
N SER A 81 14.73 8.72 5.74
CA SER A 81 16.01 8.40 5.10
C SER A 81 16.23 6.90 4.97
N GLN A 82 15.38 6.10 5.58
CA GLN A 82 15.47 4.65 5.53
C GLN A 82 14.09 4.06 5.31
N PRO A 83 14.01 2.86 4.74
CA PRO A 83 12.71 2.23 4.54
C PRO A 83 11.99 1.98 5.86
N VAL A 84 10.68 2.12 5.82
CA VAL A 84 9.80 1.90 6.97
C VAL A 84 8.91 0.70 6.64
N THR A 85 8.83 -0.25 7.55
CA THR A 85 7.97 -1.41 7.36
C THR A 85 6.56 -1.10 7.85
N VAL A 86 5.60 -1.33 6.98
CA VAL A 86 4.17 -1.19 7.30
C VAL A 86 3.48 -2.49 6.94
N ASN A 87 2.21 -2.60 7.27
CA ASN A 87 1.41 -3.77 6.92
C ASN A 87 0.32 -3.38 5.94
N ILE A 88 0.05 -4.28 5.00
CA ILE A 88 -1.10 -4.17 4.10
C ILE A 88 -2.12 -5.21 4.53
N GLN A 89 -3.37 -4.78 4.63
CA GLN A 89 -4.50 -5.67 4.94
C GLN A 89 -5.66 -5.33 4.02
N LEU A 90 -6.46 -6.33 3.70
CA LEU A 90 -7.78 -6.09 3.13
C LEU A 90 -8.74 -5.78 4.26
N ARG A 91 -9.66 -4.86 4.02
CA ARG A 91 -10.69 -4.50 4.99
C ARG A 91 -12.03 -4.48 4.29
N ARG A 92 -13.01 -5.11 4.92
CA ARG A 92 -14.39 -5.10 4.41
C ARG A 92 -15.20 -4.10 5.23
N PRO A 93 -15.58 -2.96 4.64
CA PRO A 93 -16.23 -1.90 5.41
C PRO A 93 -17.56 -2.34 6.05
N SER A 94 -18.30 -3.24 5.40
CA SER A 94 -19.63 -3.59 5.89
C SER A 94 -19.62 -4.23 7.27
N ASP A 95 -18.54 -4.95 7.62
CA ASP A 95 -18.43 -5.58 8.93
C ASP A 95 -17.11 -5.34 9.63
N GLY A 96 -16.21 -4.56 9.00
CA GLY A 96 -14.92 -4.26 9.58
C GLY A 96 -13.93 -5.41 9.59
N CYS A 97 -14.21 -6.49 8.87
CA CYS A 97 -13.32 -7.64 8.83
C CYS A 97 -11.99 -7.28 8.19
N LEU A 98 -10.90 -7.81 8.75
CA LEU A 98 -9.54 -7.57 8.25
C LEU A 98 -8.90 -8.89 7.85
N SER A 99 -8.08 -8.85 6.80
CA SER A 99 -7.24 -9.98 6.45
C SER A 99 -6.01 -10.02 7.35
N LEU A 100 -5.28 -11.14 7.29
CA LEU A 100 -3.97 -11.18 7.91
C LEU A 100 -3.04 -10.17 7.22
N PRO A 101 -2.14 -9.55 7.97
CA PRO A 101 -1.27 -8.53 7.38
C PRO A 101 -0.18 -9.13 6.51
N ARG A 102 0.24 -8.35 5.53
CA ARG A 102 1.41 -8.61 4.70
C ARG A 102 2.38 -7.47 4.87
N SER A 103 3.66 -7.78 5.00
CA SER A 103 4.69 -6.75 5.14
C SER A 103 4.86 -5.98 3.84
N PHE A 104 5.07 -4.68 3.98
CA PHE A 104 5.27 -3.79 2.85
C PHE A 104 6.24 -2.70 3.28
N GLN A 105 7.06 -2.22 2.36
CA GLN A 105 8.08 -1.23 2.67
C GLN A 105 7.70 0.11 2.08
N ILE A 106 7.76 1.16 2.91
CA ILE A 106 7.69 2.53 2.43
C ILE A 106 9.13 3.02 2.31
N THR A 107 9.55 3.36 1.10
CA THR A 107 10.93 3.74 0.86
C THR A 107 11.08 5.25 0.85
N PRO A 108 12.29 5.75 1.10
CA PRO A 108 12.53 7.20 1.02
C PRO A 108 12.22 7.73 -0.35
N ARG A 109 11.93 9.04 -0.39
CA ARG A 109 11.76 9.74 -1.67
C ARG A 109 13.01 9.52 -2.51
N GLU A 110 12.79 9.13 -3.76
CA GLU A 110 13.92 8.94 -4.65
C GLU A 110 14.57 10.26 -4.97
N LEU A 111 15.82 10.34 -4.59
CA LEU A 111 16.66 11.38 -5.14
C LEU A 111 17.18 10.80 -6.42
N ASP A 112 16.81 11.37 -7.55
CA ASP A 112 17.26 10.85 -8.82
C ASP A 112 18.74 10.72 -8.84
N PRO A 113 19.23 9.61 -8.96
CA PRO A 113 20.66 9.38 -9.01
C PRO A 113 21.18 9.52 -10.41
N ASP A 114 20.11 9.05 -10.28
CA ASP A 114 20.20 9.14 -10.94
C ASP A 114 19.94 9.40 -11.48
N GLY A 115 20.04 9.39 -11.38
CA GLY A 115 19.14 9.68 -11.28
C GLY A 115 18.83 9.91 -11.48
N LEU A 116 19.21 9.76 -11.75
CA LEU A 116 18.52 10.00 -11.70
C LEU A 116 18.09 10.25 -11.85
N VAL A 117 18.44 10.19 -11.95
CA VAL A 117 17.66 10.46 -11.77
C VAL A 117 17.39 10.67 -12.34
N ARG A 118 17.68 10.61 -12.48
CA ARG A 118 17.17 10.83 -12.71
C ARG A 118 16.97 11.29 -13.22
N LYS A 119 17.33 11.26 -13.39
CA LYS A 119 16.95 11.62 -13.62
C LYS A 119 16.94 12.15 -14.14
N ARG A 120 17.41 12.12 -14.44
CA ARG A 120 17.27 12.56 -14.64
C ARG A 120 17.32 13.03 -15.18
N HIS A 121 17.75 12.96 -15.53
CA HIS A 121 17.61 13.43 -15.81
C HIS A 121 17.73 13.92 -16.32
N LYS A 122 18.24 14.09 -16.35
CA LYS A 122 18.22 14.57 -16.56
C LYS A 122 18.32 15.32 -17.04
N ARG A 123 18.81 15.43 -17.31
CA ARG A 123 18.82 16.07 -17.52
C ARG A 123 18.99 16.88 -17.72
N LEU A 124 19.80 16.73 -17.82
CA LEU A 124 19.77 17.45 -17.69
C LEU A 124 19.96 18.03 -17.98
N LYS A 125 20.41 18.17 -18.14
CA LYS A 125 20.35 18.67 -17.98
C LYS A 125 20.05 19.08 -18.14
#